data_e6ecf1396f8a93aa51c780d13cb70fe7
#
_entry.id   e6ecf1396f8a93aa51c780d13cb70fe7
#
_cell.length_a   1.000
_cell.length_b   1.000
_cell.length_c   1.000
_cell.angle_alpha   90.00
_cell.angle_beta   90.00
_cell.angle_gamma   90.00
#
_symmetry.space_group_name_H-M   'P 1'
#
loop_
_entity.id
_entity.type
_entity.pdbx_description
1 polymer ?
#
loop_
_entity_poly.entity_id
_entity_poly.type
_entity_poly.pdbx_seq_one_letter_code
_entity_poly.pdbx_strand_id
1 'polypeptide(L)'
;MSNLASLFDRYKALVIFDTETSGLNPGDDQIIELAALRVERTTAGALRIAGKMDTFIKLPEGEQLPENIVTLTGITDRLLETEGVQSGTAVSRFLKLVKPGPVLMVAHNAQFDACFLWELLRGFKPGHLDWLDSLTVYKDRRPYPHKLANAILAYELEDKVQNSHRAIDDVLALFEVLKAMDEERDDLGSYVNLFGYNPKYGVSGRRITGVRYEPQGFNKSITRPEQTLPARMSRR
;
A
#
# COMPACT_ATOMS: atom_id res chain seq x y z
N MET A 1 7.04 5.07 20.78
CA MET A 1 6.61 4.14 19.71
C MET A 1 5.23 4.56 19.26
N SER A 2 5.04 4.74 17.96
CA SER A 2 3.72 5.05 17.39
C SER A 2 2.71 3.96 17.73
N ASN A 3 1.50 4.36 18.01
CA ASN A 3 0.34 3.48 18.16
C ASN A 3 -0.76 3.79 17.14
N LEU A 4 -0.50 4.69 16.17
CA LEU A 4 -1.40 5.11 15.11
C LEU A 4 -2.77 5.55 15.65
N ALA A 5 -2.76 6.29 16.78
CA ALA A 5 -3.96 6.59 17.55
C ALA A 5 -5.03 7.29 16.71
N SER A 6 -4.66 8.31 15.95
CA SER A 6 -5.57 9.09 15.11
C SER A 6 -6.33 8.24 14.07
N LEU A 7 -5.75 7.12 13.63
CA LEU A 7 -6.41 6.18 12.73
C LEU A 7 -7.33 5.23 13.49
N PHE A 8 -6.86 4.68 14.62
CA PHE A 8 -7.65 3.73 15.42
C PHE A 8 -8.81 4.35 16.21
N ASP A 9 -8.89 5.67 16.30
CA ASP A 9 -10.07 6.35 16.82
C ASP A 9 -11.30 6.20 15.89
N ARG A 10 -11.05 5.93 14.59
CA ARG A 10 -12.09 5.78 13.55
C ARG A 10 -12.22 4.34 13.03
N TYR A 11 -11.15 3.56 13.04
CA TYR A 11 -11.09 2.24 12.42
C TYR A 11 -10.79 1.15 13.46
N LYS A 12 -11.41 -0.01 13.27
CA LYS A 12 -11.13 -1.20 14.10
C LYS A 12 -9.83 -1.87 13.69
N ALA A 13 -9.48 -1.73 12.40
CA ALA A 13 -8.24 -2.29 11.87
C ALA A 13 -7.73 -1.48 10.67
N LEU A 14 -6.43 -1.58 10.44
CA LEU A 14 -5.80 -1.20 9.18
C LEU A 14 -5.58 -2.47 8.36
N VAL A 15 -5.88 -2.43 7.08
CA VAL A 15 -5.51 -3.47 6.12
C VAL A 15 -4.44 -2.88 5.22
N ILE A 16 -3.19 -3.16 5.56
CA ILE A 16 -2.01 -2.73 4.81
C ILE A 16 -1.78 -3.78 3.74
N PHE A 17 -1.72 -3.40 2.48
CA PHE A 17 -1.62 -4.34 1.38
C PHE A 17 -0.75 -3.80 0.24
N ASP A 18 -0.29 -4.73 -0.58
CA ASP A 18 0.50 -4.48 -1.79
C ASP A 18 0.18 -5.53 -2.83
N THR A 19 0.39 -5.20 -4.12
CA THR A 19 0.09 -6.09 -5.24
C THR A 19 1.24 -6.12 -6.24
N GLU A 20 1.68 -7.34 -6.62
CA GLU A 20 2.41 -7.53 -7.85
C GLU A 20 1.45 -7.88 -8.98
N THR A 21 1.69 -7.33 -10.16
CA THR A 21 0.78 -7.43 -11.30
C THR A 21 1.48 -7.91 -12.56
N SER A 22 0.72 -8.49 -13.50
CA SER A 22 1.26 -8.93 -14.80
C SER A 22 1.61 -7.78 -15.75
N GLY A 23 1.23 -6.54 -15.39
CA GLY A 23 1.51 -5.33 -16.15
C GLY A 23 0.95 -4.10 -15.46
N LEU A 24 0.72 -3.01 -16.19
CA LEU A 24 0.36 -1.71 -15.64
C LEU A 24 -1.11 -1.29 -15.87
N ASN A 25 -1.86 -2.05 -16.67
CA ASN A 25 -3.22 -1.71 -17.07
C ASN A 25 -4.24 -2.62 -16.36
N PRO A 26 -5.00 -2.16 -15.36
CA PRO A 26 -5.97 -2.99 -14.65
C PRO A 26 -7.09 -3.56 -15.52
N GLY A 27 -7.29 -3.05 -16.77
CA GLY A 27 -8.27 -3.57 -17.72
C GLY A 27 -7.81 -4.80 -18.50
N ASP A 28 -6.49 -4.95 -18.66
CA ASP A 28 -5.87 -6.01 -19.48
C ASP A 28 -4.96 -6.92 -18.64
N ASP A 29 -4.42 -6.38 -17.56
CA ASP A 29 -3.50 -7.06 -16.65
C ASP A 29 -4.22 -7.47 -15.35
N GLN A 30 -3.60 -8.37 -14.59
CA GLN A 30 -4.16 -8.86 -13.35
C GLN A 30 -3.14 -8.88 -12.19
N ILE A 31 -3.65 -9.01 -10.98
CA ILE A 31 -2.83 -9.28 -9.79
C ILE A 31 -2.29 -10.70 -9.87
N ILE A 32 -0.98 -10.87 -9.70
CA ILE A 32 -0.28 -12.16 -9.65
C ILE A 32 0.21 -12.51 -8.24
N GLU A 33 0.42 -11.51 -7.37
CA GLU A 33 0.63 -11.69 -5.93
C GLU A 33 -0.18 -10.63 -5.18
N LEU A 34 -0.88 -11.04 -4.13
CA LEU A 34 -1.59 -10.16 -3.22
C LEU A 34 -1.17 -10.47 -1.80
N ALA A 35 -0.49 -9.51 -1.18
CA ALA A 35 -0.13 -9.57 0.23
C ALA A 35 -0.91 -8.55 1.04
N ALA A 36 -1.27 -8.91 2.27
CA ALA A 36 -1.95 -8.00 3.18
C ALA A 36 -1.70 -8.37 4.65
N LEU A 37 -1.64 -7.34 5.49
CA LEU A 37 -1.67 -7.44 6.94
C LEU A 37 -2.93 -6.78 7.48
N ARG A 38 -3.63 -7.46 8.38
CA ARG A 38 -4.62 -6.84 9.25
C ARG A 38 -3.95 -6.45 10.55
N VAL A 39 -3.86 -5.16 10.82
CA VAL A 39 -3.30 -4.60 12.06
C VAL A 39 -4.44 -4.08 12.92
N GLU A 40 -4.43 -4.43 14.19
CA GLU A 40 -5.39 -3.97 15.20
C GLU A 40 -4.66 -3.32 16.38
N ARG A 41 -5.35 -2.44 17.10
CA ARG A 41 -4.87 -1.90 18.37
C ARG A 41 -5.49 -2.69 19.53
N THR A 42 -4.64 -3.20 20.41
CA THR A 42 -5.11 -3.87 21.64
C THR A 42 -5.70 -2.88 22.63
N THR A 43 -6.41 -3.36 23.63
CA THR A 43 -6.94 -2.54 24.74
C THR A 43 -5.84 -1.84 25.53
N ALA A 44 -4.62 -2.39 25.53
CA ALA A 44 -3.42 -1.78 26.12
C ALA A 44 -2.75 -0.74 25.20
N GLY A 45 -3.31 -0.45 24.01
CA GLY A 45 -2.78 0.51 23.06
C GLY A 45 -1.65 0.00 22.15
N ALA A 46 -1.23 -1.26 22.28
CA ALA A 46 -0.20 -1.85 21.43
C ALA A 46 -0.77 -2.26 20.06
N LEU A 47 0.05 -2.15 19.01
CA LEU A 47 -0.29 -2.65 17.67
C LEU A 47 -0.04 -4.15 17.59
N ARG A 48 -0.96 -4.87 16.96
CA ARG A 48 -0.92 -6.32 16.76
C ARG A 48 -1.27 -6.67 15.33
N ILE A 49 -0.48 -7.53 14.68
CA ILE A 49 -0.87 -8.18 13.43
C ILE A 49 -1.90 -9.26 13.78
N ALA A 50 -3.16 -9.01 13.44
CA ALA A 50 -4.29 -9.88 13.72
C ALA A 50 -4.58 -10.87 12.58
N GLY A 51 -4.03 -10.60 11.38
CA GLY A 51 -4.13 -11.48 10.22
C GLY A 51 -3.07 -11.14 9.19
N LYS A 52 -2.65 -12.16 8.45
CA LYS A 52 -1.66 -12.04 7.36
C LYS A 52 -2.14 -12.86 6.17
N MET A 53 -1.94 -12.32 4.99
CA MET A 53 -2.13 -12.98 3.71
C MET A 53 -0.92 -12.72 2.83
N ASP A 54 -0.46 -13.76 2.17
CA ASP A 54 0.51 -13.74 1.08
C ASP A 54 0.06 -14.81 0.09
N THR A 55 -0.30 -14.42 -1.12
CA THR A 55 -1.00 -15.34 -2.01
C THR A 55 -0.71 -15.03 -3.46
N PHE A 56 -0.11 -16.00 -4.17
CA PHE A 56 -0.02 -15.98 -5.61
C PHE A 56 -1.39 -16.29 -6.24
N ILE A 57 -1.65 -15.68 -7.40
CA ILE A 57 -2.88 -15.85 -8.17
C ILE A 57 -2.52 -16.37 -9.55
N LYS A 58 -3.16 -17.46 -9.96
CA LYS A 58 -2.93 -18.08 -11.28
C LYS A 58 -3.32 -17.13 -12.41
N LEU A 59 -2.51 -17.16 -13.48
CA LEU A 59 -2.91 -16.56 -14.75
C LEU A 59 -4.05 -17.35 -15.38
N PRO A 60 -4.85 -16.74 -16.27
CA PRO A 60 -5.74 -17.44 -17.18
C PRO A 60 -4.99 -18.47 -18.01
N GLU A 61 -5.68 -19.52 -18.44
CA GLU A 61 -5.09 -20.58 -19.26
C GLU A 61 -4.53 -20.01 -20.58
N GLY A 62 -3.28 -20.34 -20.87
CA GLY A 62 -2.59 -19.90 -22.10
C GLY A 62 -1.90 -18.52 -21.98
N GLU A 63 -2.07 -17.80 -20.88
CA GLU A 63 -1.34 -16.57 -20.64
C GLU A 63 0.03 -16.83 -19.99
N GLN A 64 1.00 -15.95 -20.25
CA GLN A 64 2.35 -15.99 -19.70
C GLN A 64 2.76 -14.60 -19.21
N LEU A 65 3.61 -14.57 -18.21
CA LEU A 65 4.18 -13.31 -17.68
C LEU A 65 5.17 -12.70 -18.69
N PRO A 66 5.11 -11.38 -18.90
CA PRO A 66 6.16 -10.66 -19.60
C PRO A 66 7.51 -10.82 -18.88
N GLU A 67 8.59 -10.98 -19.65
CA GLU A 67 9.95 -11.20 -19.11
C GLU A 67 10.40 -10.09 -18.14
N ASN A 68 10.02 -8.84 -18.41
CA ASN A 68 10.31 -7.72 -17.53
C ASN A 68 9.60 -7.82 -16.18
N ILE A 69 8.40 -8.41 -16.11
CA ILE A 69 7.69 -8.67 -14.85
C ILE A 69 8.39 -9.78 -14.08
N VAL A 70 8.76 -10.89 -14.74
CA VAL A 70 9.53 -11.96 -14.12
C VAL A 70 10.85 -11.43 -13.54
N THR A 71 11.56 -10.58 -14.31
CA THR A 71 12.82 -9.98 -13.86
C THR A 71 12.63 -9.05 -12.67
N LEU A 72 11.54 -8.28 -12.63
CA LEU A 72 11.24 -7.29 -11.58
C LEU A 72 10.84 -7.98 -10.27
N THR A 73 9.91 -8.95 -10.34
CA THR A 73 9.25 -9.54 -9.16
C THR A 73 9.85 -10.88 -8.74
N GLY A 74 10.58 -11.54 -9.63
CA GLY A 74 11.03 -12.92 -9.45
C GLY A 74 9.90 -13.97 -9.55
N ILE A 75 8.66 -13.54 -9.83
CA ILE A 75 7.52 -14.42 -9.99
C ILE A 75 7.56 -15.01 -11.40
N THR A 76 7.48 -16.34 -11.49
CA THR A 76 7.49 -17.07 -12.75
C THR A 76 6.16 -17.74 -13.02
N ASP A 77 5.87 -18.05 -14.30
CA ASP A 77 4.67 -18.83 -14.68
C ASP A 77 4.59 -20.15 -13.91
N ARG A 78 5.73 -20.85 -13.78
CA ARG A 78 5.80 -22.10 -13.01
C ARG A 78 5.41 -21.89 -11.54
N LEU A 79 5.84 -20.80 -10.91
CA LEU A 79 5.47 -20.48 -9.53
C LEU A 79 3.96 -20.24 -9.42
N LEU A 80 3.38 -19.49 -10.36
CA LEU A 80 1.94 -19.25 -10.40
C LEU A 80 1.14 -20.53 -10.65
N GLU A 81 1.64 -21.45 -11.49
CA GLU A 81 1.00 -22.75 -11.73
C GLU A 81 1.01 -23.64 -10.50
N THR A 82 2.15 -23.72 -9.77
CA THR A 82 2.33 -24.68 -8.68
C THR A 82 1.78 -24.17 -7.35
N GLU A 83 1.93 -22.90 -7.03
CA GLU A 83 1.58 -22.29 -5.74
C GLU A 83 0.40 -21.32 -5.81
N GLY A 84 0.10 -20.84 -7.01
CA GLY A 84 -0.99 -19.88 -7.21
C GLY A 84 -2.37 -20.51 -6.96
N VAL A 85 -3.27 -19.69 -6.46
CA VAL A 85 -4.69 -20.06 -6.29
C VAL A 85 -5.56 -19.39 -7.34
N GLN A 86 -6.76 -19.87 -7.51
CA GLN A 86 -7.76 -19.17 -8.32
C GLN A 86 -8.14 -17.83 -7.70
N SER A 87 -8.46 -16.83 -8.52
CA SER A 87 -8.80 -15.45 -8.10
C SER A 87 -9.90 -15.41 -7.04
N GLY A 88 -10.95 -16.23 -7.16
CA GLY A 88 -12.02 -16.33 -6.16
C GLY A 88 -11.54 -16.80 -4.77
N THR A 89 -10.50 -17.65 -4.72
CA THR A 89 -9.89 -18.08 -3.46
C THR A 89 -9.09 -16.93 -2.84
N ALA A 90 -8.31 -16.19 -3.65
CA ALA A 90 -7.58 -15.00 -3.19
C ALA A 90 -8.53 -13.94 -2.64
N VAL A 91 -9.63 -13.66 -3.37
CA VAL A 91 -10.70 -12.76 -2.90
C VAL A 91 -11.27 -13.21 -1.56
N SER A 92 -11.59 -14.49 -1.41
CA SER A 92 -12.15 -15.03 -0.17
C SER A 92 -11.19 -14.87 1.03
N ARG A 93 -9.90 -15.07 0.80
CA ARG A 93 -8.85 -14.85 1.80
C ARG A 93 -8.75 -13.37 2.17
N PHE A 94 -8.70 -12.48 1.17
CA PHE A 94 -8.59 -11.04 1.38
C PHE A 94 -9.79 -10.47 2.14
N LEU A 95 -11.01 -10.87 1.78
CA LEU A 95 -12.23 -10.41 2.46
C LEU A 95 -12.28 -10.79 3.94
N LYS A 96 -11.58 -11.86 4.38
CA LYS A 96 -11.45 -12.19 5.81
C LYS A 96 -10.62 -11.15 6.57
N LEU A 97 -9.66 -10.50 5.91
CA LEU A 97 -8.88 -9.42 6.51
C LEU A 97 -9.66 -8.10 6.56
N VAL A 98 -10.52 -7.87 5.58
CA VAL A 98 -11.34 -6.65 5.50
C VAL A 98 -12.52 -6.70 6.48
N LYS A 99 -12.99 -7.88 6.85
CA LYS A 99 -14.13 -8.06 7.76
C LYS A 99 -13.69 -8.65 9.11
N PRO A 100 -14.33 -8.26 10.24
CA PRO A 100 -15.32 -7.20 10.39
C PRO A 100 -14.71 -5.79 10.35
N GLY A 101 -15.41 -4.84 9.77
CA GLY A 101 -15.02 -3.44 9.68
C GLY A 101 -15.69 -2.53 10.68
N PRO A 102 -15.41 -1.20 10.72
CA PRO A 102 -14.74 -0.40 9.69
C PRO A 102 -13.22 -0.62 9.63
N VAL A 103 -12.68 -0.71 8.42
CA VAL A 103 -11.26 -0.84 8.18
C VAL A 103 -10.76 0.31 7.30
N LEU A 104 -9.49 0.68 7.47
CA LEU A 104 -8.76 1.58 6.59
C LEU A 104 -7.82 0.76 5.71
N MET A 105 -7.97 0.89 4.41
CA MET A 105 -7.08 0.30 3.41
C MET A 105 -5.84 1.18 3.26
N VAL A 106 -4.65 0.59 3.35
CA VAL A 106 -3.38 1.33 3.29
C VAL A 106 -2.46 0.69 2.25
N ALA A 107 -1.96 1.49 1.31
CA ALA A 107 -0.94 1.07 0.35
C ALA A 107 0.03 2.22 0.05
N HIS A 108 1.15 1.91 -0.61
CA HIS A 108 2.10 2.92 -1.11
C HIS A 108 1.91 3.11 -2.62
N ASN A 109 1.37 4.25 -3.04
CA ASN A 109 0.79 4.47 -4.36
C ASN A 109 -0.58 3.78 -4.53
N ALA A 110 -1.41 3.94 -3.50
CA ALA A 110 -2.69 3.24 -3.35
C ALA A 110 -3.64 3.37 -4.55
N GLN A 111 -3.49 4.40 -5.39
CA GLN A 111 -4.24 4.55 -6.63
C GLN A 111 -4.04 3.36 -7.57
N PHE A 112 -2.81 2.88 -7.70
CA PHE A 112 -2.47 1.75 -8.56
C PHE A 112 -3.11 0.46 -8.03
N ASP A 113 -2.80 0.10 -6.80
CA ASP A 113 -3.29 -1.13 -6.17
C ASP A 113 -4.81 -1.15 -6.05
N ALA A 114 -5.44 -0.02 -5.74
CA ALA A 114 -6.89 0.07 -5.64
C ALA A 114 -7.59 -0.19 -6.98
N CYS A 115 -7.01 0.24 -8.11
CA CYS A 115 -7.57 -0.05 -9.44
C CYS A 115 -7.54 -1.55 -9.75
N PHE A 116 -6.43 -2.23 -9.48
CA PHE A 116 -6.30 -3.68 -9.66
C PHE A 116 -7.17 -4.46 -8.68
N LEU A 117 -7.18 -4.05 -7.41
CA LEU A 117 -8.02 -4.68 -6.39
C LEU A 117 -9.50 -4.54 -6.73
N TRP A 118 -9.91 -3.41 -7.31
CA TRP A 118 -11.29 -3.21 -7.77
C TRP A 118 -11.68 -4.21 -8.86
N GLU A 119 -10.80 -4.46 -9.83
CA GLU A 119 -11.05 -5.47 -10.87
C GLU A 119 -11.11 -6.89 -10.29
N LEU A 120 -10.18 -7.23 -9.40
CA LEU A 120 -10.20 -8.52 -8.70
C LEU A 120 -11.47 -8.72 -7.86
N LEU A 121 -11.97 -7.66 -7.21
CA LEU A 121 -13.16 -7.69 -6.37
C LEU A 121 -14.46 -7.51 -7.17
N ARG A 122 -14.42 -7.41 -8.51
CA ARG A 122 -15.60 -7.24 -9.35
C ARG A 122 -16.60 -8.37 -9.09
N GLY A 123 -17.84 -8.01 -8.76
CA GLY A 123 -18.88 -8.96 -8.37
C GLY A 123 -18.94 -9.30 -6.89
N PHE A 124 -17.94 -8.90 -6.10
CA PHE A 124 -17.99 -8.99 -4.65
C PHE A 124 -18.33 -7.61 -4.07
N LYS A 125 -19.00 -7.60 -2.92
CA LYS A 125 -19.41 -6.35 -2.25
C LYS A 125 -18.61 -6.20 -0.94
N PRO A 126 -17.38 -5.63 -0.97
CA PRO A 126 -16.58 -5.45 0.24
C PRO A 126 -17.19 -4.46 1.23
N GLY A 127 -18.18 -3.67 0.80
CA GLY A 127 -18.73 -2.53 1.53
C GLY A 127 -18.01 -1.23 1.17
N HIS A 128 -18.23 -0.18 1.97
CA HIS A 128 -17.49 1.06 1.86
C HIS A 128 -16.07 0.85 2.40
N LEU A 129 -15.07 1.25 1.63
CA LEU A 129 -13.65 1.20 2.00
C LEU A 129 -13.10 2.61 2.04
N ASP A 130 -12.50 2.98 3.15
CA ASP A 130 -11.69 4.18 3.27
C ASP A 130 -10.22 3.85 2.96
N TRP A 131 -9.47 4.84 2.48
CA TRP A 131 -8.13 4.66 1.93
C TRP A 131 -7.13 5.62 2.54
N LEU A 132 -5.91 5.15 2.75
CA LEU A 132 -4.74 5.96 3.07
C LEU A 132 -3.63 5.63 2.07
N ASP A 133 -3.21 6.63 1.31
CA ASP A 133 -2.06 6.54 0.41
C ASP A 133 -0.81 7.08 1.10
N SER A 134 0.07 6.19 1.52
CA SER A 134 1.32 6.59 2.17
C SER A 134 2.27 7.35 1.23
N LEU A 135 2.15 7.16 -0.10
CA LEU A 135 2.88 7.96 -1.08
C LEU A 135 2.44 9.43 -1.04
N THR A 136 1.14 9.68 -0.89
CA THR A 136 0.60 11.05 -0.73
C THR A 136 1.17 11.73 0.52
N VAL A 137 1.21 11.01 1.65
CA VAL A 137 1.84 11.49 2.90
C VAL A 137 3.33 11.76 2.70
N TYR A 138 4.03 10.83 2.06
CA TYR A 138 5.47 10.93 1.84
C TYR A 138 5.86 12.11 0.95
N LYS A 139 5.10 12.35 -0.12
CA LYS A 139 5.30 13.50 -1.02
C LYS A 139 5.16 14.85 -0.32
N ASP A 140 4.27 14.97 0.65
CA ASP A 140 4.11 16.19 1.45
C ASP A 140 5.27 16.43 2.40
N ARG A 141 6.03 15.38 2.73
CA ARG A 141 7.07 15.43 3.76
C ARG A 141 8.49 15.36 3.23
N ARG A 142 8.66 14.88 2.00
CA ARG A 142 9.99 14.61 1.42
C ARG A 142 10.06 15.01 -0.05
N PRO A 143 11.27 15.40 -0.50
CA PRO A 143 11.52 15.61 -1.92
C PRO A 143 11.55 14.28 -2.68
N TYR A 144 11.43 14.36 -4.02
CA TYR A 144 11.68 13.23 -4.90
C TYR A 144 13.10 12.66 -4.71
N PRO A 145 13.30 11.34 -4.77
CA PRO A 145 12.37 10.29 -5.21
C PRO A 145 11.42 9.76 -4.13
N HIS A 146 10.28 9.14 -4.55
CA HIS A 146 9.18 8.80 -3.64
C HIS A 146 8.77 7.31 -3.66
N LYS A 147 9.66 6.39 -4.07
CA LYS A 147 9.40 4.95 -3.94
C LYS A 147 9.38 4.53 -2.47
N LEU A 148 8.76 3.37 -2.16
CA LEU A 148 8.77 2.81 -0.81
C LEU A 148 10.21 2.63 -0.28
N ALA A 149 11.15 2.17 -1.13
CA ALA A 149 12.57 2.08 -0.78
C ALA A 149 13.16 3.42 -0.32
N ASN A 150 12.73 4.55 -0.91
CA ASN A 150 13.18 5.87 -0.48
C ASN A 150 12.59 6.29 0.87
N ALA A 151 11.35 5.86 1.15
CA ALA A 151 10.75 6.08 2.46
C ALA A 151 11.45 5.26 3.54
N ILE A 152 11.82 4.00 3.26
CA ILE A 152 12.61 3.15 4.16
C ILE A 152 13.92 3.86 4.54
N LEU A 153 14.68 4.35 3.55
CA LEU A 153 15.92 5.09 3.77
C LEU A 153 15.69 6.40 4.56
N ALA A 154 14.67 7.17 4.19
CA ALA A 154 14.39 8.47 4.81
C ALA A 154 13.96 8.37 6.28
N TYR A 155 13.42 7.22 6.68
CA TYR A 155 13.01 6.94 8.06
C TYR A 155 13.98 6.00 8.80
N GLU A 156 15.16 5.71 8.22
CA GLU A 156 16.24 4.90 8.83
C GLU A 156 15.73 3.51 9.26
N LEU A 157 15.07 2.81 8.34
CA LEU A 157 14.42 1.51 8.60
C LEU A 157 15.11 0.32 7.91
N GLU A 158 16.28 0.52 7.25
CA GLU A 158 16.96 -0.50 6.44
C GLU A 158 17.35 -1.73 7.26
N ASP A 159 17.71 -1.54 8.52
CA ASP A 159 18.05 -2.63 9.43
C ASP A 159 16.82 -3.41 9.95
N LYS A 160 15.61 -2.90 9.69
CA LYS A 160 14.36 -3.48 10.21
C LYS A 160 13.53 -4.18 9.17
N VAL A 161 13.63 -3.75 7.91
CA VAL A 161 12.77 -4.23 6.83
C VAL A 161 13.54 -4.40 5.53
N GLN A 162 13.00 -5.26 4.66
CA GLN A 162 13.47 -5.44 3.29
C GLN A 162 12.43 -4.91 2.31
N ASN A 163 12.89 -4.45 1.14
CA ASN A 163 12.05 -4.13 -0.01
C ASN A 163 12.59 -4.96 -1.18
N SER A 164 11.99 -6.10 -1.41
CA SER A 164 12.49 -7.12 -2.33
C SER A 164 11.67 -7.24 -3.61
N HIS A 165 10.69 -6.37 -3.83
CA HIS A 165 9.66 -6.53 -4.86
C HIS A 165 8.90 -7.87 -4.72
N ARG A 166 8.68 -8.29 -3.48
CA ARG A 166 7.72 -9.29 -3.07
C ARG A 166 6.68 -8.57 -2.23
N ALA A 167 5.42 -8.70 -2.61
CA ALA A 167 4.34 -7.93 -1.99
C ALA A 167 4.31 -8.06 -0.46
N ILE A 168 4.69 -9.21 0.09
CA ILE A 168 4.69 -9.40 1.54
C ILE A 168 5.79 -8.62 2.27
N ASP A 169 6.98 -8.50 1.67
CA ASP A 169 8.09 -7.73 2.25
C ASP A 169 7.75 -6.23 2.19
N ASP A 170 7.13 -5.79 1.09
CA ASP A 170 6.72 -4.41 0.89
C ASP A 170 5.58 -4.02 1.86
N VAL A 171 4.64 -4.91 2.15
CA VAL A 171 3.60 -4.70 3.17
C VAL A 171 4.21 -4.57 4.58
N LEU A 172 5.18 -5.41 4.94
CA LEU A 172 5.88 -5.34 6.21
C LEU A 172 6.69 -4.04 6.34
N ALA A 173 7.38 -3.66 5.26
CA ALA A 173 8.12 -2.41 5.18
C ALA A 173 7.19 -1.20 5.29
N LEU A 174 6.06 -1.21 4.58
CA LEU A 174 5.07 -0.15 4.64
C LEU A 174 4.48 0.03 6.04
N PHE A 175 4.27 -1.07 6.78
CA PHE A 175 3.81 -0.98 8.17
C PHE A 175 4.80 -0.24 9.07
N GLU A 176 6.10 -0.50 8.93
CA GLU A 176 7.15 0.22 9.68
C GLU A 176 7.24 1.70 9.24
N VAL A 177 7.17 1.96 7.93
CA VAL A 177 7.14 3.33 7.39
C VAL A 177 5.94 4.11 7.92
N LEU A 178 4.76 3.50 7.97
CA LEU A 178 3.54 4.14 8.50
C LEU A 178 3.71 4.53 9.97
N LYS A 179 4.32 3.66 10.80
CA LYS A 179 4.63 3.96 12.20
C LYS A 179 5.61 5.13 12.32
N ALA A 180 6.65 5.15 11.47
CA ALA A 180 7.62 6.22 11.47
C ALA A 180 7.02 7.56 11.02
N MET A 181 6.10 7.53 10.04
CA MET A 181 5.34 8.69 9.62
C MET A 181 4.47 9.26 10.76
N ASP A 182 3.80 8.39 11.52
CA ASP A 182 2.99 8.80 12.67
C ASP A 182 3.84 9.35 13.83
N GLU A 183 5.00 8.74 14.09
CA GLU A 183 5.96 9.26 15.08
C GLU A 183 6.55 10.62 14.69
N GLU A 184 6.73 10.87 13.39
CA GLU A 184 7.19 12.16 12.89
C GLU A 184 6.13 13.25 13.11
N ARG A 185 4.86 12.93 12.78
CA ARG A 185 3.73 13.85 12.90
C ARG A 185 2.43 13.07 13.00
N ASP A 186 1.67 13.30 14.07
CA ASP A 186 0.37 12.69 14.32
C ASP A 186 -0.74 13.40 13.50
N ASP A 187 -0.68 13.25 12.17
CA ASP A 187 -1.63 13.87 11.24
C ASP A 187 -2.14 12.92 10.14
N LEU A 188 -1.83 11.62 10.24
CA LEU A 188 -2.23 10.63 9.22
C LEU A 188 -3.74 10.61 8.99
N GLY A 189 -4.54 10.90 10.01
CA GLY A 189 -5.99 11.01 9.88
C GLY A 189 -6.46 12.05 8.87
N SER A 190 -5.67 13.10 8.61
CA SER A 190 -5.99 14.15 7.63
C SER A 190 -5.82 13.69 6.17
N TYR A 191 -5.06 12.60 5.95
CA TYR A 191 -4.82 12.02 4.62
C TYR A 191 -5.81 10.89 4.27
N VAL A 192 -6.72 10.57 5.15
CA VAL A 192 -7.74 9.56 4.85
C VAL A 192 -8.61 10.03 3.69
N ASN A 193 -8.76 9.16 2.69
CA ASN A 193 -9.48 9.43 1.44
C ASN A 193 -8.91 10.62 0.65
N LEU A 194 -7.61 10.85 0.72
CA LEU A 194 -6.88 11.86 -0.02
C LEU A 194 -5.76 11.22 -0.84
N PHE A 195 -5.82 11.33 -2.17
CA PHE A 195 -4.77 10.89 -3.09
C PHE A 195 -4.15 12.08 -3.82
N GLY A 196 -2.83 12.21 -3.67
CA GLY A 196 -2.05 13.19 -4.39
C GLY A 196 -1.69 12.72 -5.79
N TYR A 197 -1.85 13.57 -6.80
CA TYR A 197 -1.47 13.26 -8.17
C TYR A 197 -0.53 14.31 -8.77
N ASN A 198 0.28 13.90 -9.75
CA ASN A 198 1.11 14.86 -10.48
C ASN A 198 0.29 15.58 -11.54
N PRO A 199 0.17 16.92 -11.48
CA PRO A 199 -0.64 17.70 -12.43
C PRO A 199 -0.22 17.52 -13.90
N LYS A 200 1.06 17.20 -14.15
CA LYS A 200 1.58 16.97 -15.51
C LYS A 200 0.99 15.71 -16.16
N TYR A 201 0.72 14.67 -15.35
CA TYR A 201 0.28 13.36 -15.86
C TYR A 201 -1.19 13.06 -15.52
N GLY A 202 -1.79 13.84 -14.61
CA GLY A 202 -3.13 13.58 -14.11
C GLY A 202 -3.22 12.40 -13.16
N VAL A 203 -4.44 11.92 -12.93
CA VAL A 203 -4.70 10.71 -12.15
C VAL A 203 -4.62 9.51 -13.09
N SER A 204 -3.79 8.53 -12.75
CA SER A 204 -3.70 7.28 -13.52
C SER A 204 -4.89 6.37 -13.21
N GLY A 205 -5.44 5.76 -14.25
CA GLY A 205 -6.55 4.82 -14.11
C GLY A 205 -7.88 5.48 -13.66
N ARG A 206 -8.76 4.67 -13.12
CA ARG A 206 -10.09 5.07 -12.67
C ARG A 206 -10.02 5.79 -11.33
N ARG A 207 -10.72 6.92 -11.18
CA ARG A 207 -10.88 7.56 -9.87
C ARG A 207 -11.70 6.67 -8.92
N ILE A 208 -11.21 6.53 -7.71
CA ILE A 208 -11.87 5.75 -6.66
C ILE A 208 -12.98 6.60 -6.02
N THR A 209 -14.17 6.04 -5.93
CA THR A 209 -15.31 6.72 -5.32
C THR A 209 -15.04 6.99 -3.83
N GLY A 210 -15.32 8.20 -3.38
CA GLY A 210 -15.09 8.61 -1.99
C GLY A 210 -13.68 9.15 -1.72
N VAL A 211 -12.76 9.10 -2.71
CA VAL A 211 -11.41 9.66 -2.60
C VAL A 211 -11.36 11.06 -3.21
N ARG A 212 -10.82 12.01 -2.47
CA ARG A 212 -10.45 13.35 -2.94
C ARG A 212 -9.08 13.31 -3.59
N TYR A 213 -8.92 13.98 -4.72
CA TYR A 213 -7.68 14.03 -5.48
C TYR A 213 -7.11 15.45 -5.44
N GLU A 214 -5.87 15.58 -4.96
CA GLU A 214 -5.18 16.87 -4.89
C GLU A 214 -3.89 16.86 -5.72
N PRO A 215 -3.57 17.97 -6.42
CA PRO A 215 -2.34 18.09 -7.18
C PRO A 215 -1.13 18.13 -6.24
N GLN A 216 -0.15 17.23 -6.49
CA GLN A 216 1.16 17.20 -5.84
C GLN A 216 2.25 17.19 -6.90
N GLY A 217 3.06 18.24 -6.99
CA GLY A 217 4.14 18.36 -7.97
C GLY A 217 5.39 17.56 -7.56
N PHE A 218 6.17 17.10 -8.56
CA PHE A 218 7.53 16.57 -8.36
C PHE A 218 8.57 17.68 -8.48
N ASN A 219 8.39 18.82 -7.87
CA ASN A 219 9.38 19.87 -8.01
C ASN A 219 10.56 19.62 -7.06
N LYS A 220 11.70 19.19 -7.63
CA LYS A 220 12.95 18.97 -6.89
C LYS A 220 13.50 20.23 -6.22
N SER A 221 13.07 21.41 -6.67
CA SER A 221 13.55 22.69 -6.14
C SER A 221 12.70 23.26 -5.00
N ILE A 222 11.52 22.67 -4.74
CA ILE A 222 10.65 23.08 -3.62
C ILE A 222 10.79 22.05 -2.51
N THR A 223 11.94 22.05 -1.86
CA THR A 223 12.11 21.41 -0.57
C THR A 223 11.88 22.45 0.51
N ARG A 224 10.82 22.33 1.26
CA ARG A 224 10.69 23.07 2.52
C ARG A 224 11.61 22.38 3.52
N PRO A 225 12.60 23.07 4.11
CA PRO A 225 13.55 22.46 5.05
C PRO A 225 12.86 21.70 6.18
N GLU A 226 11.72 22.22 6.67
CA GLU A 226 10.91 21.60 7.71
C GLU A 226 10.19 20.32 7.26
N GLN A 227 10.08 20.06 5.96
CA GLN A 227 9.47 18.86 5.37
C GLN A 227 10.50 17.80 4.97
N THR A 228 11.80 18.13 5.05
CA THR A 228 12.88 17.27 4.56
C THR A 228 13.60 16.49 5.65
N LEU A 229 13.45 16.90 6.91
CA LEU A 229 14.11 16.24 8.02
C LEU A 229 13.11 15.48 8.87
N PRO A 230 13.33 14.18 9.14
CA PRO A 230 12.62 13.48 10.19
C PRO A 230 12.72 14.22 11.51
N ALA A 231 11.67 14.23 12.32
CA ALA A 231 11.69 14.86 13.65
C ALA A 231 12.84 14.35 14.54
N ARG A 232 13.36 13.14 14.25
CA ARG A 232 14.54 12.55 14.90
C ARG A 232 15.85 13.22 14.54
N MET A 233 15.98 13.80 13.33
CA MET A 233 17.20 14.51 12.91
C MET A 233 17.24 15.97 13.39
N SER A 234 16.10 16.55 13.78
CA SER A 234 16.03 17.91 14.31
C SER A 234 16.40 18.03 15.80
N ARG A 235 16.72 16.90 16.46
CA ARG A 235 17.12 16.85 17.89
C ARG A 235 18.60 16.53 18.06
N ARG A 236 19.45 17.17 17.29
CA ARG A 236 20.89 17.22 17.57
C ARG A 236 21.24 18.55 18.20
#